data_6c4c03808734653b2a02cfac4d8f6acb
#
_entry.id   6c4c03808734653b2a02cfac4d8f6acb
#
_cell.length_a   1.000
_cell.length_b   1.000
_cell.length_c   1.000
_cell.angle_alpha   90.00
_cell.angle_beta   90.00
_cell.angle_gamma   90.00
#
_symmetry.space_group_name_H-M   'P 1'
#
loop_
_entity.id
_entity.type
_entity.pdbx_description
1 polymer ?
#
loop_
_entity_poly.entity_id
_entity_poly.type
_entity_poly.pdbx_seq_one_letter_code
_entity_poly.pdbx_strand_id
1 'polypeptide(L)'
;GLAKYSNAPIPAMVQQEFANETINGSVPFYYADSEADRTRAENEIKINPYPITKKALEHGKLLYDIYCGICHGEKADGSGYLVRDDGKYPAQPAILTSDEFTAASNGRFYFAIMHGKNVMGSYADKLSYEERWQVIHYIRALQAQNKGLQYDENGNTLNKTDFIASTNKGEVKKNVSDSTSVAN
;
A
#
# COMPACT_ATOMS: atom_id res chain seq x y z
N GLY A 1 23.93 13.26 -2.05
CA GLY A 1 22.82 13.75 -1.24
C GLY A 1 21.72 12.72 -1.28
N LEU A 2 21.33 12.16 -0.11
CA LEU A 2 20.23 11.23 0.02
C LEU A 2 18.93 11.94 -0.37
N ALA A 3 18.26 11.46 -1.40
CA ALA A 3 16.93 11.96 -1.76
C ALA A 3 15.99 11.76 -0.58
N LYS A 4 15.56 12.85 0.04
CA LYS A 4 14.49 12.79 1.03
C LYS A 4 13.22 12.41 0.29
N TYR A 5 12.67 11.24 0.59
CA TYR A 5 11.33 10.90 0.16
C TYR A 5 10.36 11.89 0.79
N SER A 6 9.97 12.91 0.06
CA SER A 6 8.94 13.84 0.51
C SER A 6 7.58 13.14 0.43
N ASN A 7 6.64 13.54 1.32
CA ASN A 7 5.24 13.08 1.31
C ASN A 7 4.44 13.55 0.07
N ALA A 8 5.09 14.14 -0.93
CA ALA A 8 4.45 14.48 -2.19
C ALA A 8 4.22 13.20 -3.01
N PRO A 9 3.09 13.10 -3.71
CA PRO A 9 2.88 12.02 -4.65
C PRO A 9 4.06 12.03 -5.63
N ILE A 10 4.76 10.89 -5.72
CA ILE A 10 5.88 10.74 -6.64
C ILE A 10 5.32 10.95 -8.04
N PRO A 11 5.76 11.96 -8.81
CA PRO A 11 5.30 12.14 -10.18
C PRO A 11 5.50 10.86 -10.98
N ALA A 12 4.61 10.56 -11.92
CA ALA A 12 4.69 9.34 -12.74
C ALA A 12 6.06 9.17 -13.43
N MET A 13 6.72 10.26 -13.80
CA MET A 13 8.09 10.27 -14.32
C MET A 13 9.12 9.73 -13.32
N VAL A 14 8.99 10.12 -12.05
CA VAL A 14 9.91 9.68 -10.98
C VAL A 14 9.62 8.22 -10.61
N GLN A 15 8.38 7.78 -10.70
CA GLN A 15 8.04 6.36 -10.53
C GLN A 15 8.71 5.50 -11.61
N GLN A 16 8.83 6.00 -12.82
CA GLN A 16 9.49 5.31 -13.93
C GLN A 16 11.01 5.29 -13.77
N GLU A 17 11.62 6.37 -13.25
CA GLU A 17 13.04 6.41 -12.91
C GLU A 17 13.38 5.45 -11.77
N PHE A 18 12.57 5.41 -10.71
CA PHE A 18 12.76 4.43 -9.63
C PHE A 18 12.56 2.99 -10.08
N ALA A 19 11.67 2.72 -11.02
CA ALA A 19 11.53 1.40 -11.64
C ALA A 19 12.79 0.99 -12.42
N ASN A 20 13.55 1.95 -12.94
CA ASN A 20 14.80 1.73 -13.67
C ASN A 20 16.03 1.68 -12.75
N GLU A 21 15.98 2.23 -11.54
CA GLU A 21 17.06 2.18 -10.54
C GLU A 21 17.01 0.90 -9.67
N THR A 22 16.14 -0.05 -9.98
CA THR A 22 16.06 -1.30 -9.22
C THR A 22 17.30 -2.17 -9.54
N ILE A 23 18.23 -2.20 -8.62
CA ILE A 23 19.25 -3.25 -8.60
C ILE A 23 18.51 -4.56 -8.26
N ASN A 24 18.38 -5.44 -9.28
CA ASN A 24 17.67 -6.73 -9.17
C ASN A 24 16.18 -6.63 -8.74
N GLY A 25 15.45 -5.60 -9.17
CA GLY A 25 14.03 -5.45 -8.86
C GLY A 25 13.72 -4.99 -7.44
N SER A 26 14.72 -4.59 -6.66
CA SER A 26 14.54 -4.10 -5.29
C SER A 26 14.73 -2.59 -5.20
N VAL A 27 13.69 -1.88 -4.76
CA VAL A 27 13.80 -0.45 -4.40
C VAL A 27 14.45 -0.35 -3.03
N PRO A 28 15.54 0.43 -2.88
CA PRO A 28 16.20 0.60 -1.60
C PRO A 28 15.25 1.15 -0.52
N PHE A 29 15.33 0.57 0.68
CA PHE A 29 14.60 1.03 1.85
C PHE A 29 15.57 1.59 2.88
N TYR A 30 15.66 2.93 2.96
CA TYR A 30 16.66 3.65 3.75
C TYR A 30 16.27 3.87 5.23
N TYR A 31 15.59 2.91 5.81
CA TYR A 31 15.24 2.89 7.21
C TYR A 31 15.87 1.64 7.85
N ALA A 32 16.77 1.82 8.78
CA ALA A 32 17.40 0.73 9.51
C ALA A 32 16.39 0.07 10.47
N ASP A 33 16.66 -1.17 10.85
CA ASP A 33 15.85 -1.87 11.86
C ASP A 33 16.12 -1.28 13.27
N SER A 34 15.51 -0.12 13.50
CA SER A 34 15.61 0.61 14.77
C SER A 34 14.27 1.29 15.10
N GLU A 35 14.03 1.55 16.38
CA GLU A 35 12.80 2.25 16.80
C GLU A 35 12.77 3.71 16.29
N ALA A 36 13.94 4.35 16.17
CA ALA A 36 14.04 5.70 15.60
C ALA A 36 13.62 5.71 14.13
N ASP A 37 14.12 4.77 13.33
CA ASP A 37 13.79 4.67 11.92
C ASP A 37 12.37 4.13 11.67
N ARG A 38 11.84 3.31 12.57
CA ARG A 38 10.42 2.97 12.58
C ARG A 38 9.56 4.21 12.71
N THR A 39 9.82 5.03 13.76
CA THR A 39 9.08 6.27 13.97
C THR A 39 9.22 7.22 12.78
N ARG A 40 10.40 7.28 12.18
CA ARG A 40 10.66 8.06 10.98
C ARG A 40 9.84 7.55 9.79
N ALA A 41 9.85 6.24 9.54
CA ALA A 41 9.05 5.63 8.47
C ALA A 41 7.54 5.86 8.68
N GLU A 42 7.04 5.72 9.91
CA GLU A 42 5.65 6.01 10.25
C GLU A 42 5.28 7.48 9.99
N ASN A 43 6.21 8.40 10.16
CA ASN A 43 5.99 9.83 9.94
C ASN A 43 6.17 10.26 8.48
N GLU A 44 7.04 9.63 7.73
CA GLU A 44 7.42 10.03 6.38
C GLU A 44 6.64 9.27 5.29
N ILE A 45 6.31 7.99 5.49
CA ILE A 45 5.65 7.15 4.50
C ILE A 45 4.13 7.16 4.75
N LYS A 46 3.43 8.12 4.16
CA LYS A 46 1.97 8.28 4.32
C LYS A 46 1.19 7.71 3.14
N ILE A 47 1.72 7.85 1.94
CA ILE A 47 1.03 7.56 0.68
C ILE A 47 1.50 6.21 0.15
N ASN A 48 0.56 5.38 -0.32
CA ASN A 48 0.89 4.25 -1.16
C ASN A 48 1.26 4.77 -2.56
N PRO A 49 2.45 4.46 -3.10
CA PRO A 49 2.89 4.97 -4.40
C PRO A 49 2.10 4.39 -5.59
N TYR A 50 1.35 3.33 -5.36
CA TYR A 50 0.51 2.70 -6.39
C TYR A 50 -0.96 3.10 -6.19
N PRO A 51 -1.72 3.26 -7.29
CA PRO A 51 -3.15 3.54 -7.19
C PRO A 51 -3.94 2.32 -6.70
N ILE A 52 -5.08 2.58 -6.08
CA ILE A 52 -6.05 1.55 -5.77
C ILE A 52 -6.67 1.08 -7.09
N THR A 53 -6.45 -0.17 -7.43
CA THR A 53 -7.05 -0.82 -8.60
C THR A 53 -7.62 -2.18 -8.21
N LYS A 54 -8.61 -2.65 -8.95
CA LYS A 54 -9.15 -4.01 -8.76
C LYS A 54 -8.04 -5.06 -8.78
N LYS A 55 -7.13 -4.99 -9.76
CA LYS A 55 -6.00 -5.91 -9.89
C LYS A 55 -5.07 -5.87 -8.67
N ALA A 56 -4.76 -4.68 -8.16
CA ALA A 56 -3.90 -4.54 -6.98
C ALA A 56 -4.57 -5.14 -5.72
N LEU A 57 -5.88 -4.95 -5.55
CA LEU A 57 -6.62 -5.52 -4.43
C LEU A 57 -6.73 -7.05 -4.53
N GLU A 58 -7.02 -7.59 -5.70
CA GLU A 58 -7.10 -9.05 -5.92
C GLU A 58 -5.75 -9.72 -5.68
N HIS A 59 -4.66 -9.15 -6.20
CA HIS A 59 -3.32 -9.69 -5.98
C HIS A 59 -2.86 -9.49 -4.53
N GLY A 60 -3.13 -8.32 -3.95
CA GLY A 60 -2.87 -8.06 -2.52
C GLY A 60 -3.62 -9.03 -1.60
N LYS A 61 -4.87 -9.39 -1.95
CA LYS A 61 -5.62 -10.42 -1.23
C LYS A 61 -4.91 -11.77 -1.29
N LEU A 62 -4.51 -12.21 -2.48
CA LEU A 62 -3.82 -13.49 -2.65
C LEU A 62 -2.55 -13.55 -1.80
N LEU A 63 -1.74 -12.49 -1.85
CA LEU A 63 -0.49 -12.41 -1.07
C LEU A 63 -0.74 -12.34 0.43
N TYR A 64 -1.78 -11.60 0.84
CA TYR A 64 -2.20 -11.53 2.24
C TYR A 64 -2.62 -12.91 2.76
N ASP A 65 -3.44 -13.63 2.02
CA ASP A 65 -3.91 -14.97 2.39
C ASP A 65 -2.74 -15.95 2.55
N ILE A 66 -1.73 -15.86 1.69
CA ILE A 66 -0.53 -16.73 1.73
C ILE A 66 0.39 -16.39 2.89
N TYR A 67 0.70 -15.11 3.12
CA TYR A 67 1.80 -14.69 3.99
C TYR A 67 1.35 -14.10 5.32
N CYS A 68 0.17 -13.49 5.39
CA CYS A 68 -0.29 -12.70 6.53
C CYS A 68 -1.48 -13.35 7.25
N GLY A 69 -2.45 -13.84 6.50
CA GLY A 69 -3.73 -14.35 7.01
C GLY A 69 -3.58 -15.53 7.95
N ILE A 70 -2.53 -16.33 7.78
CA ILE A 70 -2.27 -17.49 8.64
C ILE A 70 -2.07 -17.11 10.12
N CYS A 71 -1.57 -15.89 10.40
CA CYS A 71 -1.43 -15.32 11.74
C CYS A 71 -2.50 -14.25 12.00
N HIS A 72 -2.69 -13.31 11.07
CA HIS A 72 -3.57 -12.17 11.28
C HIS A 72 -5.06 -12.46 11.06
N GLY A 73 -5.41 -13.65 10.53
CA GLY A 73 -6.79 -14.01 10.19
C GLY A 73 -7.26 -13.44 8.87
N GLU A 74 -8.27 -14.05 8.26
CA GLU A 74 -8.85 -13.62 6.98
C GLU A 74 -9.46 -12.21 7.04
N LYS A 75 -9.92 -11.80 8.23
CA LYS A 75 -10.50 -10.49 8.51
C LYS A 75 -9.52 -9.51 9.12
N ALA A 76 -8.26 -9.89 9.23
CA ALA A 76 -7.20 -9.12 9.89
C ALA A 76 -7.52 -8.79 11.37
N ASP A 77 -8.25 -9.66 12.02
CA ASP A 77 -8.73 -9.59 13.41
C ASP A 77 -7.79 -10.26 14.42
N GLY A 78 -6.65 -10.76 13.96
CA GLY A 78 -5.66 -11.44 14.81
C GLY A 78 -6.01 -12.89 15.13
N SER A 79 -7.03 -13.49 14.49
CA SER A 79 -7.53 -14.85 14.77
C SER A 79 -7.06 -15.89 13.74
N GLY A 80 -5.84 -15.76 13.24
CA GLY A 80 -5.28 -16.69 12.24
C GLY A 80 -5.07 -18.10 12.78
N TYR A 81 -4.93 -19.05 11.87
CA TYR A 81 -4.82 -20.48 12.18
C TYR A 81 -3.70 -20.80 13.19
N LEU A 82 -2.54 -20.13 13.07
CA LEU A 82 -1.38 -20.41 13.93
C LEU A 82 -1.53 -19.90 15.38
N VAL A 83 -2.51 -19.04 15.65
CA VAL A 83 -2.66 -18.35 16.94
C VAL A 83 -3.99 -18.63 17.63
N ARG A 84 -4.84 -19.47 17.03
CA ARG A 84 -6.08 -19.95 17.68
C ARG A 84 -5.77 -20.92 18.83
N ASP A 85 -6.78 -21.29 19.62
CA ASP A 85 -6.71 -21.98 20.91
C ASP A 85 -5.74 -23.16 21.01
N ASP A 86 -5.51 -23.89 19.91
CA ASP A 86 -4.55 -24.98 19.80
C ASP A 86 -3.28 -24.57 19.01
N GLY A 87 -3.17 -23.30 18.60
CA GLY A 87 -2.02 -22.74 17.93
C GLY A 87 -0.78 -22.67 18.82
N LYS A 88 0.37 -23.02 18.27
CA LYS A 88 1.64 -23.02 18.99
C LYS A 88 2.44 -21.74 18.83
N TYR A 89 1.86 -20.71 18.24
CA TYR A 89 2.56 -19.45 18.02
C TYR A 89 2.64 -18.63 19.31
N PRO A 90 3.82 -18.13 19.70
CA PRO A 90 4.07 -17.63 21.07
C PRO A 90 3.47 -16.25 21.36
N ALA A 91 2.88 -15.57 20.38
CA ALA A 91 2.38 -14.21 20.55
C ALA A 91 1.11 -13.96 19.74
N GLN A 92 0.22 -13.14 20.30
CA GLN A 92 -0.97 -12.67 19.65
C GLN A 92 -0.59 -11.64 18.56
N PRO A 93 -0.98 -11.82 17.29
CA PRO A 93 -0.77 -10.83 16.25
C PRO A 93 -1.58 -9.55 16.48
N ALA A 94 -1.11 -8.46 15.92
CA ALA A 94 -1.87 -7.22 15.91
C ALA A 94 -3.22 -7.41 15.19
N ILE A 95 -4.28 -6.83 15.75
CA ILE A 95 -5.59 -6.69 15.12
C ILE A 95 -5.49 -5.52 14.12
N LEU A 96 -5.21 -5.83 12.84
CA LEU A 96 -4.93 -4.81 11.83
C LEU A 96 -6.17 -3.96 11.47
N THR A 97 -7.37 -4.41 11.85
CA THR A 97 -8.64 -3.68 11.68
C THR A 97 -9.04 -2.84 12.89
N SER A 98 -8.23 -2.80 13.96
CA SER A 98 -8.48 -1.94 15.11
C SER A 98 -8.38 -0.45 14.75
N ASP A 99 -8.92 0.42 15.62
CA ASP A 99 -8.85 1.88 15.43
C ASP A 99 -7.41 2.38 15.39
N GLU A 100 -6.54 1.84 16.25
CA GLU A 100 -5.12 2.14 16.27
C GLU A 100 -4.45 1.89 14.91
N PHE A 101 -4.64 0.69 14.35
CA PHE A 101 -4.03 0.33 13.07
C PHE A 101 -4.73 1.00 11.87
N THR A 102 -6.01 1.28 11.96
CA THR A 102 -6.72 2.04 10.92
C THR A 102 -6.19 3.48 10.83
N ALA A 103 -5.89 4.11 11.97
CA ALA A 103 -5.29 5.44 12.02
C ALA A 103 -3.79 5.46 11.69
N ALA A 104 -3.11 4.31 11.73
CA ALA A 104 -1.68 4.22 11.46
C ALA A 104 -1.36 4.57 9.99
N SER A 105 -0.16 5.09 9.78
CA SER A 105 0.34 5.37 8.42
C SER A 105 0.68 4.10 7.63
N ASN A 106 0.79 4.22 6.32
CA ASN A 106 1.28 3.13 5.48
C ASN A 106 2.73 2.73 5.84
N GLY A 107 3.53 3.67 6.32
CA GLY A 107 4.89 3.43 6.78
C GLY A 107 4.99 2.45 7.93
N ARG A 108 4.02 2.43 8.84
CA ARG A 108 3.97 1.46 9.93
C ARG A 108 3.87 0.02 9.40
N PHE A 109 3.00 -0.20 8.40
CA PHE A 109 2.85 -1.51 7.77
C PHE A 109 4.06 -1.88 6.94
N TYR A 110 4.54 -0.93 6.12
CA TYR A 110 5.67 -1.16 5.25
C TYR A 110 6.94 -1.49 6.04
N PHE A 111 7.21 -0.76 7.13
CA PHE A 111 8.34 -1.03 8.03
C PHE A 111 8.26 -2.44 8.65
N ALA A 112 7.06 -2.84 9.13
CA ALA A 112 6.86 -4.17 9.70
C ALA A 112 7.03 -5.28 8.65
N ILE A 113 6.61 -5.07 7.40
CA ILE A 113 6.84 -6.02 6.29
C ILE A 113 8.35 -6.14 6.01
N MET A 114 9.09 -5.03 6.03
CA MET A 114 10.52 -5.02 5.71
C MET A 114 11.39 -5.64 6.80
N HIS A 115 11.15 -5.31 8.06
CA HIS A 115 12.03 -5.70 9.17
C HIS A 115 11.42 -6.76 10.09
N GLY A 116 10.12 -6.95 10.03
CA GLY A 116 9.39 -7.70 11.04
C GLY A 116 9.05 -6.83 12.27
N LYS A 117 8.44 -7.45 13.27
CA LYS A 117 8.15 -6.85 14.57
C LYS A 117 7.99 -7.95 15.61
N ASN A 118 8.78 -7.90 16.69
CA ASN A 118 8.76 -8.91 17.75
C ASN A 118 9.00 -10.32 17.15
N VAL A 119 8.01 -11.20 17.25
CA VAL A 119 8.06 -12.56 16.69
C VAL A 119 7.67 -12.65 15.21
N MET A 120 7.14 -11.57 14.63
CA MET A 120 6.88 -11.50 13.19
C MET A 120 8.19 -11.30 12.45
N GLY A 121 8.54 -12.24 11.58
CA GLY A 121 9.74 -12.15 10.74
C GLY A 121 9.58 -11.13 9.60
N SER A 122 10.70 -10.81 8.95
CA SER A 122 10.74 -10.00 7.73
C SER A 122 10.15 -10.75 6.53
N TYR A 123 9.46 -10.02 5.67
CA TYR A 123 8.95 -10.48 4.37
C TYR A 123 9.62 -9.76 3.19
N ALA A 124 10.72 -9.06 3.45
CA ALA A 124 11.45 -8.30 2.42
C ALA A 124 11.94 -9.17 1.25
N ASP A 125 12.28 -10.42 1.52
CA ASP A 125 12.75 -11.40 0.53
C ASP A 125 11.62 -12.25 -0.09
N LYS A 126 10.39 -12.14 0.42
CA LYS A 126 9.22 -12.89 -0.05
C LYS A 126 8.33 -12.10 -0.99
N LEU A 127 8.36 -10.78 -0.86
CA LEU A 127 7.50 -9.85 -1.59
C LEU A 127 8.36 -8.84 -2.35
N SER A 128 8.06 -8.61 -3.61
CA SER A 128 8.63 -7.52 -4.37
C SER A 128 8.17 -6.15 -3.83
N TYR A 129 8.78 -5.08 -4.31
CA TYR A 129 8.40 -3.72 -3.92
C TYR A 129 6.92 -3.44 -4.14
N GLU A 130 6.41 -3.74 -5.33
CA GLU A 130 4.99 -3.54 -5.67
C GLU A 130 4.07 -4.42 -4.81
N GLU A 131 4.43 -5.68 -4.62
CA GLU A 131 3.62 -6.64 -3.86
C GLU A 131 3.43 -6.23 -2.40
N ARG A 132 4.44 -5.64 -1.76
CA ARG A 132 4.32 -5.08 -0.40
C ARG A 132 3.24 -4.01 -0.33
N TRP A 133 3.17 -3.14 -1.34
CA TRP A 133 2.17 -2.09 -1.45
C TRP A 133 0.77 -2.62 -1.78
N GLN A 134 0.68 -3.69 -2.58
CA GLN A 134 -0.58 -4.37 -2.87
C GLN A 134 -1.14 -5.06 -1.62
N VAL A 135 -0.29 -5.68 -0.80
CA VAL A 135 -0.70 -6.22 0.52
C VAL A 135 -1.24 -5.11 1.42
N ILE A 136 -0.58 -3.96 1.47
CA ILE A 136 -1.05 -2.81 2.25
C ILE A 136 -2.39 -2.30 1.73
N HIS A 137 -2.60 -2.23 0.42
CA HIS A 137 -3.91 -1.91 -0.16
C HIS A 137 -4.99 -2.87 0.32
N TYR A 138 -4.70 -4.18 0.34
CA TYR A 138 -5.69 -5.14 0.80
C TYR A 138 -5.97 -5.03 2.31
N ILE A 139 -4.96 -4.77 3.15
CA ILE A 139 -5.17 -4.47 4.58
C ILE A 139 -6.08 -3.25 4.74
N ARG A 140 -5.89 -2.19 3.97
CA ARG A 140 -6.75 -1.00 3.97
C ARG A 140 -8.19 -1.33 3.54
N ALA A 141 -8.36 -2.20 2.55
CA ALA A 141 -9.69 -2.67 2.15
C ALA A 141 -10.40 -3.44 3.29
N LEU A 142 -9.68 -4.30 4.03
CA LEU A 142 -10.23 -4.98 5.21
C LEU A 142 -10.61 -4.00 6.32
N GLN A 143 -9.80 -2.95 6.55
CA GLN A 143 -10.12 -1.88 7.51
C GLN A 143 -11.38 -1.12 7.10
N ALA A 144 -11.51 -0.78 5.83
CA ALA A 144 -12.68 -0.12 5.29
C ALA A 144 -13.93 -1.00 5.43
N GLN A 145 -13.84 -2.27 5.06
CA GLN A 145 -14.93 -3.23 5.22
C GLN A 145 -15.38 -3.33 6.68
N ASN A 146 -14.45 -3.44 7.62
CA ASN A 146 -14.75 -3.51 9.06
C ASN A 146 -15.50 -2.28 9.57
N LYS A 147 -15.26 -1.11 8.97
CA LYS A 147 -15.87 0.17 9.35
C LYS A 147 -17.08 0.58 8.50
N GLY A 148 -17.50 -0.25 7.53
CA GLY A 148 -18.56 0.11 6.60
C GLY A 148 -18.18 1.27 5.67
N LEU A 149 -16.89 1.43 5.38
CA LEU A 149 -16.32 2.45 4.48
C LEU A 149 -15.94 1.82 3.14
N GLN A 150 -15.66 2.66 2.14
CA GLN A 150 -15.24 2.26 0.81
C GLN A 150 -13.72 2.36 0.67
N TYR A 151 -13.11 1.35 0.04
CA TYR A 151 -11.72 1.36 -0.38
C TYR A 151 -11.56 0.40 -1.55
N ASP A 152 -11.83 0.87 -2.75
CA ASP A 152 -11.77 0.12 -4.00
C ASP A 152 -11.41 1.03 -5.19
N GLU A 153 -11.39 0.48 -6.40
CA GLU A 153 -11.09 1.23 -7.63
C GLU A 153 -12.09 2.33 -7.97
N ASN A 154 -13.26 2.35 -7.31
CA ASN A 154 -14.32 3.32 -7.54
C ASN A 154 -14.36 4.42 -6.48
N GLY A 155 -13.76 4.20 -5.32
CA GLY A 155 -13.76 5.18 -4.25
C GLY A 155 -12.93 4.82 -3.05
N ASN A 156 -12.52 5.84 -2.31
CA ASN A 156 -11.82 5.73 -1.05
C ASN A 156 -12.39 6.73 -0.04
N THR A 157 -13.10 6.21 0.95
CA THR A 157 -13.62 6.98 2.09
C THR A 157 -12.91 6.66 3.40
N LEU A 158 -11.97 5.68 3.37
CA LEU A 158 -11.20 5.27 4.54
C LEU A 158 -10.15 6.32 4.92
N ASN A 159 -9.39 6.78 3.94
CA ASN A 159 -8.33 7.76 4.15
C ASN A 159 -8.20 8.69 2.94
N LYS A 160 -7.40 9.77 3.09
CA LYS A 160 -7.16 10.74 2.02
C LYS A 160 -5.76 10.60 1.40
N THR A 161 -4.99 9.62 1.84
CA THR A 161 -3.59 9.44 1.43
C THR A 161 -3.45 8.52 0.24
N ASP A 162 -4.31 7.51 0.13
CA ASP A 162 -4.25 6.56 -0.96
C ASP A 162 -5.21 6.98 -2.08
N PHE A 163 -4.79 6.84 -3.33
CA PHE A 163 -5.50 7.38 -4.48
C PHE A 163 -6.01 6.25 -5.40
N ILE A 164 -7.11 6.53 -6.08
CA ILE A 164 -7.65 5.67 -7.14
C ILE A 164 -7.00 6.03 -8.48
N ALA A 165 -6.85 5.05 -9.37
CA ALA A 165 -6.42 5.33 -10.73
C ALA A 165 -7.44 6.27 -11.38
N SER A 166 -6.99 7.47 -11.80
CA SER A 166 -7.85 8.36 -12.57
C SER A 166 -8.29 7.64 -13.83
N THR A 167 -9.59 7.37 -13.97
CA THR A 167 -10.15 6.95 -15.24
C THR A 167 -10.15 8.17 -16.14
N ASN A 168 -9.02 8.43 -16.82
CA ASN A 168 -8.99 9.33 -17.97
C ASN A 168 -9.82 8.69 -19.10
N LYS A 169 -11.13 8.74 -19.00
CA LYS A 169 -11.97 8.79 -20.18
C LYS A 169 -11.76 10.17 -20.79
N GLY A 170 -10.75 10.23 -21.67
CA GLY A 170 -10.46 11.43 -22.43
C GLY A 170 -11.68 11.89 -23.20
N GLU A 171 -12.30 12.95 -22.75
CA GLU A 171 -12.98 13.86 -23.66
C GLU A 171 -11.92 14.64 -24.44
N VAL A 172 -11.47 14.05 -25.53
CA VAL A 172 -10.87 14.80 -26.62
C VAL A 172 -12.00 15.64 -27.22
N LYS A 173 -12.21 16.84 -26.69
CA LYS A 173 -12.97 17.88 -27.38
C LYS A 173 -12.17 18.23 -28.64
N LYS A 174 -12.58 17.70 -29.78
CA LYS A 174 -12.20 18.19 -31.08
C LYS A 174 -12.78 19.59 -31.24
N ASN A 175 -12.01 20.63 -30.89
CA ASN A 175 -12.22 21.94 -31.42
C ASN A 175 -11.66 21.98 -32.85
N VAL A 176 -12.46 21.57 -33.79
CA VAL A 176 -12.29 21.95 -35.20
C VAL A 176 -12.95 23.31 -35.31
N SER A 177 -12.18 24.36 -35.18
CA SER A 177 -12.58 25.66 -35.67
C SER A 177 -12.39 25.68 -37.17
N ASP A 178 -13.52 25.53 -37.85
CA ASP A 178 -13.68 25.81 -39.27
C ASP A 178 -13.50 27.32 -39.47
N SER A 179 -12.44 27.74 -40.13
CA SER A 179 -12.25 29.09 -40.63
C SER A 179 -11.96 29.05 -42.11
N THR A 180 -13.01 28.76 -42.88
CA THR A 180 -13.08 29.15 -44.27
C THR A 180 -13.99 30.37 -44.37
N SER A 181 -13.44 31.50 -44.60
CA SER A 181 -14.11 32.56 -45.32
C SER A 181 -13.09 33.28 -46.20
N VAL A 182 -13.19 32.93 -47.43
CA VAL A 182 -12.64 33.62 -48.59
C VAL A 182 -13.43 34.90 -48.83
N ALA A 183 -12.79 35.95 -49.16
CA ALA A 183 -13.38 37.00 -49.95
C ALA A 183 -12.38 37.45 -51.03
N ASN A 184 -12.85 37.35 -52.25
CA ASN A 184 -12.49 38.09 -53.46
C ASN A 184 -11.16 38.87 -53.48
#